data_d8b7da5f564138e87152dec8fb6235ca
#
_entry.id   d8b7da5f564138e87152dec8fb6235ca
#
_cell.length_a   1.000
_cell.length_b   1.000
_cell.length_c   1.000
_cell.angle_alpha   90.00
_cell.angle_beta   90.00
_cell.angle_gamma   90.00
#
_symmetry.space_group_name_H-M   'P 1'
#
loop_
_entity.id
_entity.type
_entity.pdbx_description
1 polymer ?
#
loop_
_entity_poly.entity_id
_entity_poly.type
_entity_poly.pdbx_seq_one_letter_code
_entity_poly.pdbx_strand_id
1 'polypeptide(L)'
;MISCLEKLPGDAILEDKGMKTFSDAEQTVTGIYSAYMSGALYSGYLTILPDIQADLVHAVQGNTNTYGPLWQWDVRPTNSEITAVYGSLYKVIARCNFYLDQVEDLRESLTDDDDITYLDYYTGEVYCARANAYAELIKCFCEAYDPDRAHEQMGVALDSTYFGTKPQ
;
A
#
# COMPACT_ATOMS: atom_id res chain seq x y z
N MET A 1 17.18 38.21 -5.27
CA MET A 1 16.89 36.96 -6.01
C MET A 1 16.80 35.85 -4.98
N ILE A 2 15.58 35.48 -4.58
CA ILE A 2 15.32 34.40 -3.63
C ILE A 2 15.07 33.17 -4.49
N SER A 3 16.03 32.24 -4.47
CA SER A 3 15.88 30.95 -5.17
C SER A 3 14.98 30.06 -4.31
N CYS A 4 13.71 29.93 -4.70
CA CYS A 4 12.82 28.92 -4.18
C CYS A 4 13.20 27.56 -4.75
N LEU A 5 14.10 26.85 -4.09
CA LEU A 5 14.40 25.44 -4.34
C LEU A 5 13.89 24.62 -3.17
N GLU A 6 12.58 24.68 -2.91
CA GLU A 6 11.91 23.62 -2.17
C GLU A 6 11.65 22.47 -3.13
N LYS A 7 12.62 21.58 -3.24
CA LYS A 7 12.47 20.34 -3.97
C LYS A 7 11.82 19.33 -3.02
N LEU A 8 10.50 19.30 -3.06
CA LEU A 8 9.75 18.25 -2.37
C LEU A 8 10.07 16.88 -2.99
N PRO A 9 10.12 15.80 -2.21
CA PRO A 9 10.16 14.45 -2.75
C PRO A 9 9.06 14.27 -3.79
N GLY A 10 9.32 13.55 -4.89
CA GLY A 10 8.43 13.46 -6.04
C GLY A 10 7.04 12.86 -5.77
N ASP A 11 6.84 12.31 -4.59
CA ASP A 11 5.61 11.70 -4.05
C ASP A 11 5.00 12.50 -2.88
N ALA A 12 5.58 13.64 -2.51
CA ALA A 12 4.96 14.50 -1.49
C ALA A 12 3.78 15.27 -2.12
N ILE A 13 2.60 15.01 -1.62
CA ILE A 13 1.42 15.84 -1.91
C ILE A 13 1.56 17.09 -1.06
N LEU A 14 1.54 18.26 -1.71
CA LEU A 14 1.53 19.54 -1.00
C LEU A 14 0.25 19.65 -0.17
N GLU A 15 0.32 20.23 1.00
CA GLU A 15 -0.81 20.43 1.92
C GLU A 15 -1.96 21.24 1.27
N ASP A 16 -1.65 22.07 0.27
CA ASP A 16 -2.62 22.81 -0.56
C ASP A 16 -3.28 21.96 -1.66
N LYS A 17 -2.79 20.71 -1.88
CA LYS A 17 -3.34 19.73 -2.83
C LYS A 17 -4.15 18.63 -2.13
N GLY A 18 -4.68 18.89 -0.95
CA GLY A 18 -5.60 18.00 -0.26
C GLY A 18 -6.90 17.77 -1.05
N MET A 19 -7.70 16.79 -0.63
CA MET A 19 -9.02 16.56 -1.20
C MET A 19 -9.94 17.75 -0.86
N LYS A 20 -10.42 18.46 -1.88
CA LYS A 20 -11.28 19.65 -1.74
C LYS A 20 -12.64 19.49 -2.38
N THR A 21 -12.76 18.49 -3.25
CA THR A 21 -13.99 18.21 -4.00
C THR A 21 -14.30 16.71 -3.95
N PHE A 22 -15.55 16.36 -4.17
CA PHE A 22 -15.95 14.97 -4.32
C PHE A 22 -15.13 14.24 -5.41
N SER A 23 -14.85 14.90 -6.54
CA SER A 23 -14.00 14.34 -7.59
C SER A 23 -12.57 14.06 -7.13
N ASP A 24 -12.01 14.82 -6.19
CA ASP A 24 -10.68 14.52 -5.62
C ASP A 24 -10.72 13.23 -4.80
N ALA A 25 -11.82 12.97 -4.08
CA ALA A 25 -12.03 11.72 -3.35
C ALA A 25 -12.10 10.52 -4.32
N GLU A 26 -12.88 10.61 -5.40
CA GLU A 26 -12.95 9.58 -6.45
C GLU A 26 -11.58 9.27 -7.06
N GLN A 27 -10.82 10.31 -7.39
CA GLN A 27 -9.47 10.16 -7.94
C GLN A 27 -8.51 9.51 -6.93
N THR A 28 -8.64 9.84 -5.65
CA THR A 28 -7.82 9.24 -4.58
C THR A 28 -8.12 7.75 -4.43
N VAL A 29 -9.39 7.36 -4.42
CA VAL A 29 -9.81 5.95 -4.38
C VAL A 29 -9.32 5.20 -5.63
N THR A 30 -9.48 5.77 -6.81
CA THR A 30 -8.93 5.22 -8.07
C THR A 30 -7.41 5.04 -7.97
N GLY A 31 -6.71 6.00 -7.37
CA GLY A 31 -5.27 5.93 -7.11
C GLY A 31 -4.88 4.80 -6.16
N ILE A 32 -5.71 4.46 -5.17
CA ILE A 32 -5.50 3.31 -4.27
C ILE A 32 -5.61 2.00 -5.06
N TYR A 33 -6.67 1.83 -5.86
CA TYR A 33 -6.83 0.64 -6.71
C TYR A 33 -5.69 0.50 -7.74
N SER A 34 -5.28 1.62 -8.35
CA SER A 34 -4.13 1.64 -9.26
C SER A 34 -2.83 1.19 -8.58
N ALA A 35 -2.63 1.55 -7.31
CA ALA A 35 -1.47 1.08 -6.56
C ALA A 35 -1.47 -0.44 -6.34
N TYR A 36 -2.64 -1.03 -6.07
CA TYR A 36 -2.78 -2.48 -5.99
C TYR A 36 -2.49 -3.20 -7.31
N MET A 37 -2.80 -2.56 -8.44
CA MET A 37 -2.52 -3.11 -9.78
C MET A 37 -1.06 -2.92 -10.23
N SER A 38 -0.17 -2.49 -9.34
CA SER A 38 1.26 -2.39 -9.66
C SER A 38 1.90 -3.76 -9.90
N GLY A 39 3.01 -3.79 -10.65
CA GLY A 39 3.79 -5.00 -10.89
C GLY A 39 4.41 -5.59 -9.61
N ALA A 40 4.54 -4.82 -8.54
CA ALA A 40 4.96 -5.33 -7.25
C ALA A 40 3.84 -6.07 -6.50
N LEU A 41 2.58 -5.76 -6.79
CA LEU A 41 1.43 -6.34 -6.11
C LEU A 41 0.65 -7.29 -7.04
N TYR A 42 -0.66 -7.09 -7.21
CA TYR A 42 -1.53 -8.07 -7.86
C TYR A 42 -1.30 -8.25 -9.37
N SER A 43 -0.61 -7.32 -10.04
CA SER A 43 -0.19 -7.54 -11.43
C SER A 43 1.18 -8.23 -11.57
N GLY A 44 1.79 -8.71 -10.47
CA GLY A 44 3.10 -9.32 -10.55
C GLY A 44 3.55 -10.05 -9.28
N TYR A 45 4.50 -9.49 -8.53
CA TYR A 45 5.22 -10.22 -7.48
C TYR A 45 4.34 -10.84 -6.41
N LEU A 46 3.33 -10.12 -5.91
CA LEU A 46 2.46 -10.64 -4.86
C LEU A 46 1.66 -11.88 -5.29
N THR A 47 1.41 -12.04 -6.59
CA THR A 47 0.73 -13.21 -7.16
C THR A 47 1.69 -14.35 -7.47
N ILE A 48 2.86 -14.05 -8.04
CA ILE A 48 3.75 -15.11 -8.54
C ILE A 48 4.68 -15.68 -7.46
N LEU A 49 5.08 -14.88 -6.46
CA LEU A 49 6.03 -15.36 -5.44
C LEU A 49 5.49 -16.51 -4.59
N PRO A 50 4.22 -16.51 -4.14
CA PRO A 50 3.66 -17.66 -3.45
C PRO A 50 3.67 -18.94 -4.29
N ASP A 51 3.39 -18.84 -5.59
CA ASP A 51 3.41 -20.00 -6.50
C ASP A 51 4.83 -20.55 -6.69
N ILE A 52 5.84 -19.67 -6.77
CA ILE A 52 7.24 -20.07 -6.83
C ILE A 52 7.65 -20.78 -5.54
N GLN A 53 7.26 -20.25 -4.38
CA GLN A 53 7.61 -20.83 -3.08
C GLN A 53 6.84 -22.12 -2.76
N ALA A 54 5.66 -22.31 -3.37
CA ALA A 54 4.88 -23.53 -3.25
C ALA A 54 5.28 -24.63 -4.27
N ASP A 55 6.36 -24.44 -5.04
CA ASP A 55 6.81 -25.35 -6.10
C ASP A 55 5.76 -25.59 -7.22
N LEU A 56 4.79 -24.68 -7.36
CA LEU A 56 3.78 -24.75 -8.43
C LEU A 56 4.35 -24.33 -9.79
N VAL A 57 5.43 -23.57 -9.78
CA VAL A 57 6.19 -23.14 -10.96
C VAL A 57 7.67 -23.40 -10.74
N HIS A 58 8.40 -23.72 -11.82
CA HIS A 58 9.83 -24.00 -11.76
C HIS A 58 10.57 -23.37 -12.95
N ALA A 59 11.87 -23.13 -12.77
CA ALA A 59 12.74 -22.64 -13.82
C ALA A 59 12.97 -23.73 -14.88
N VAL A 60 12.78 -23.40 -16.15
CA VAL A 60 13.06 -24.30 -17.28
C VAL A 60 14.54 -24.21 -17.70
N GLN A 61 15.03 -25.22 -18.41
CA GLN A 61 16.39 -25.19 -18.97
C GLN A 61 16.56 -23.98 -19.90
N GLY A 62 17.67 -23.26 -19.75
CA GLY A 62 17.96 -22.06 -20.53
C GLY A 62 17.26 -20.79 -20.03
N ASN A 63 16.69 -20.82 -18.81
CA ASN A 63 16.11 -19.64 -18.18
C ASN A 63 17.15 -18.53 -17.95
N THR A 64 16.67 -17.28 -17.77
CA THR A 64 17.50 -16.11 -17.50
C THR A 64 17.80 -15.90 -16.02
N ASN A 65 17.57 -16.91 -15.17
CA ASN A 65 17.65 -16.85 -13.72
C ASN A 65 16.71 -15.80 -13.06
N THR A 66 15.63 -15.44 -13.73
CA THR A 66 14.57 -14.60 -13.16
C THR A 66 13.99 -15.30 -11.94
N TYR A 67 13.92 -14.58 -10.82
CA TYR A 67 13.52 -15.11 -9.51
C TYR A 67 14.38 -16.28 -8.97
N GLY A 68 15.58 -16.48 -9.52
CA GLY A 68 16.44 -17.60 -9.15
C GLY A 68 16.67 -17.77 -7.65
N PRO A 69 17.04 -16.73 -6.89
CA PRO A 69 17.19 -16.80 -5.44
C PRO A 69 15.89 -17.23 -4.73
N LEU A 70 14.75 -16.69 -5.17
CA LEU A 70 13.44 -16.98 -4.56
C LEU A 70 12.98 -18.41 -4.85
N TRP A 71 13.22 -18.91 -6.07
CA TRP A 71 12.97 -20.30 -6.44
C TRP A 71 13.87 -21.28 -5.68
N GLN A 72 15.09 -20.87 -5.34
CA GLN A 72 16.03 -21.65 -4.54
C GLN A 72 15.81 -21.50 -3.02
N TRP A 73 14.72 -20.85 -2.60
CA TRP A 73 14.42 -20.54 -1.19
C TRP A 73 15.48 -19.67 -0.49
N ASP A 74 16.32 -18.95 -1.26
CA ASP A 74 17.24 -17.93 -0.73
C ASP A 74 16.50 -16.59 -0.60
N VAL A 75 15.51 -16.57 0.29
CA VAL A 75 14.67 -15.39 0.56
C VAL A 75 15.37 -14.47 1.55
N ARG A 76 15.71 -13.27 1.09
CA ARG A 76 16.42 -12.26 1.90
C ARG A 76 15.68 -10.94 1.87
N PRO A 77 15.75 -10.13 2.94
CA PRO A 77 15.17 -8.78 2.95
C PRO A 77 15.73 -7.88 1.83
N THR A 78 16.90 -8.20 1.28
CA THR A 78 17.56 -7.46 0.20
C THR A 78 17.14 -7.87 -1.20
N ASN A 79 16.32 -8.93 -1.37
CA ASN A 79 15.77 -9.25 -2.68
C ASN A 79 14.88 -8.11 -3.15
N SER A 80 15.09 -7.65 -4.38
CA SER A 80 14.36 -6.51 -4.97
C SER A 80 12.84 -6.72 -4.99
N GLU A 81 12.42 -7.95 -5.29
CA GLU A 81 11.02 -8.36 -5.33
C GLU A 81 10.36 -8.28 -3.95
N ILE A 82 11.04 -8.80 -2.93
CA ILE A 82 10.58 -8.77 -1.53
C ILE A 82 10.45 -7.33 -1.03
N THR A 83 11.50 -6.52 -1.26
CA THR A 83 11.48 -5.10 -0.91
C THR A 83 10.38 -4.34 -1.65
N ALA A 84 10.15 -4.66 -2.94
CA ALA A 84 9.12 -4.01 -3.73
C ALA A 84 7.70 -4.35 -3.23
N VAL A 85 7.42 -5.60 -2.86
CA VAL A 85 6.12 -5.99 -2.27
C VAL A 85 5.89 -5.25 -0.96
N TYR A 86 6.85 -5.30 -0.03
CA TYR A 86 6.75 -4.64 1.27
C TYR A 86 6.49 -3.13 1.13
N GLY A 87 7.34 -2.44 0.36
CA GLY A 87 7.21 -1.00 0.16
C GLY A 87 5.94 -0.59 -0.58
N SER A 88 5.46 -1.43 -1.52
CA SER A 88 4.23 -1.13 -2.26
C SER A 88 2.98 -1.29 -1.41
N LEU A 89 2.94 -2.27 -0.50
CA LEU A 89 1.83 -2.42 0.45
C LEU A 89 1.77 -1.22 1.42
N TYR A 90 2.91 -0.75 1.92
CA TYR A 90 2.92 0.48 2.73
C TYR A 90 2.57 1.74 1.95
N LYS A 91 2.87 1.81 0.64
CA LYS A 91 2.37 2.90 -0.22
C LYS A 91 0.85 2.89 -0.35
N VAL A 92 0.23 1.72 -0.44
CA VAL A 92 -1.25 1.61 -0.40
C VAL A 92 -1.79 2.12 0.93
N ILE A 93 -1.19 1.69 2.06
CA ILE A 93 -1.58 2.14 3.41
C ILE A 93 -1.47 3.67 3.53
N ALA A 94 -0.35 4.25 3.06
CA ALA A 94 -0.16 5.70 3.09
C ALA A 94 -1.22 6.45 2.27
N ARG A 95 -1.61 5.93 1.10
CA ARG A 95 -2.70 6.51 0.30
C ARG A 95 -4.06 6.40 0.99
N CYS A 96 -4.32 5.27 1.64
CA CYS A 96 -5.54 5.12 2.45
C CYS A 96 -5.56 6.10 3.63
N ASN A 97 -4.44 6.25 4.33
CA ASN A 97 -4.32 7.20 5.43
C ASN A 97 -4.52 8.64 4.95
N PHE A 98 -3.93 9.00 3.80
CA PHE A 98 -4.14 10.32 3.19
C PHE A 98 -5.64 10.62 2.96
N TYR A 99 -6.39 9.66 2.42
CA TYR A 99 -7.84 9.82 2.24
C TYR A 99 -8.54 9.97 3.59
N LEU A 100 -8.26 9.07 4.54
CA LEU A 100 -8.94 9.03 5.83
C LEU A 100 -8.64 10.25 6.71
N ASP A 101 -7.47 10.86 6.58
CA ASP A 101 -7.09 12.06 7.32
C ASP A 101 -7.83 13.32 6.81
N GLN A 102 -8.45 13.28 5.62
CA GLN A 102 -9.07 14.44 4.98
C GLN A 102 -10.57 14.27 4.70
N VAL A 103 -11.08 13.05 4.78
CA VAL A 103 -12.46 12.76 4.35
C VAL A 103 -13.51 13.49 5.20
N GLU A 104 -13.28 13.67 6.49
CA GLU A 104 -14.23 14.35 7.38
C GLU A 104 -14.36 15.84 7.04
N ASP A 105 -13.24 16.54 6.82
CA ASP A 105 -13.24 17.95 6.41
C ASP A 105 -13.93 18.12 5.05
N LEU A 106 -13.67 17.19 4.11
CA LEU A 106 -14.35 17.21 2.82
C LEU A 106 -15.86 16.97 2.99
N ARG A 107 -16.25 15.99 3.80
CA ARG A 107 -17.66 15.65 4.07
C ARG A 107 -18.44 16.85 4.62
N GLU A 108 -17.85 17.60 5.55
CA GLU A 108 -18.46 18.81 6.12
C GLU A 108 -18.62 19.94 5.08
N SER A 109 -17.82 19.96 4.04
CA SER A 109 -17.85 20.95 2.97
C SER A 109 -18.86 20.64 1.85
N LEU A 110 -19.31 19.38 1.74
CA LEU A 110 -20.27 18.97 0.72
C LEU A 110 -21.70 19.36 1.12
N THR A 111 -22.50 19.66 0.10
CA THR A 111 -23.92 20.04 0.26
C THR A 111 -24.87 19.16 -0.52
N ASP A 112 -24.36 18.32 -1.40
CA ASP A 112 -25.13 17.37 -2.19
C ASP A 112 -25.25 16.03 -1.43
N ASP A 113 -26.46 15.57 -1.19
CA ASP A 113 -26.72 14.35 -0.42
C ASP A 113 -26.26 13.08 -1.14
N ASP A 114 -26.26 13.08 -2.46
CA ASP A 114 -25.78 11.96 -3.27
C ASP A 114 -24.25 11.88 -3.15
N ASP A 115 -23.53 13.00 -3.27
CA ASP A 115 -22.08 13.06 -3.09
C ASP A 115 -21.66 12.58 -1.69
N ILE A 116 -22.38 13.00 -0.65
CA ILE A 116 -22.14 12.57 0.74
C ILE A 116 -22.34 11.05 0.87
N THR A 117 -23.40 10.50 0.27
CA THR A 117 -23.67 9.07 0.29
C THR A 117 -22.57 8.27 -0.40
N TYR A 118 -22.13 8.72 -1.58
CA TYR A 118 -21.03 8.05 -2.29
C TYR A 118 -19.70 8.20 -1.55
N LEU A 119 -19.45 9.34 -0.89
CA LEU A 119 -18.24 9.52 -0.06
C LEU A 119 -18.20 8.51 1.09
N ASP A 120 -19.34 8.21 1.72
CA ASP A 120 -19.44 7.20 2.77
C ASP A 120 -19.14 5.79 2.23
N TYR A 121 -19.58 5.44 1.00
CA TYR A 121 -19.20 4.19 0.35
C TYR A 121 -17.70 4.13 0.05
N TYR A 122 -17.11 5.18 -0.50
CA TYR A 122 -15.67 5.25 -0.76
C TYR A 122 -14.86 5.14 0.53
N THR A 123 -15.32 5.74 1.62
CA THR A 123 -14.69 5.61 2.93
C THR A 123 -14.66 4.15 3.39
N GLY A 124 -15.76 3.42 3.22
CA GLY A 124 -15.82 1.98 3.48
C GLY A 124 -14.83 1.18 2.63
N GLU A 125 -14.74 1.48 1.32
CA GLU A 125 -13.78 0.85 0.41
C GLU A 125 -12.33 1.13 0.82
N VAL A 126 -12.01 2.34 1.25
CA VAL A 126 -10.67 2.71 1.71
C VAL A 126 -10.29 1.98 3.00
N TYR A 127 -11.21 1.83 3.95
CA TYR A 127 -10.98 0.98 5.13
C TYR A 127 -10.71 -0.47 4.75
N CYS A 128 -11.50 -1.04 3.83
CA CYS A 128 -11.29 -2.39 3.32
C CYS A 128 -9.93 -2.52 2.62
N ALA A 129 -9.57 -1.56 1.78
CA ALA A 129 -8.28 -1.54 1.10
C ALA A 129 -7.13 -1.52 2.11
N ARG A 130 -7.17 -0.64 3.11
CA ARG A 130 -6.14 -0.57 4.15
C ARG A 130 -6.02 -1.88 4.93
N ALA A 131 -7.15 -2.46 5.32
CA ALA A 131 -7.17 -3.75 6.03
C ALA A 131 -6.58 -4.88 5.17
N ASN A 132 -6.90 -4.91 3.88
CA ASN A 132 -6.33 -5.89 2.95
C ASN A 132 -4.80 -5.73 2.81
N ALA A 133 -4.29 -4.49 2.72
CA ALA A 133 -2.84 -4.26 2.66
C ALA A 133 -2.12 -4.78 3.92
N TYR A 134 -2.68 -4.57 5.11
CA TYR A 134 -2.16 -5.15 6.35
C TYR A 134 -2.26 -6.67 6.38
N ALA A 135 -3.35 -7.25 5.89
CA ALA A 135 -3.49 -8.70 5.82
C ALA A 135 -2.43 -9.32 4.90
N GLU A 136 -2.15 -8.70 3.75
CA GLU A 136 -1.09 -9.16 2.85
C GLU A 136 0.31 -9.01 3.49
N LEU A 137 0.56 -7.91 4.21
CA LEU A 137 1.81 -7.73 4.96
C LEU A 137 2.00 -8.85 6.00
N ILE A 138 0.97 -9.16 6.79
CA ILE A 138 1.04 -10.21 7.81
C ILE A 138 1.27 -11.57 7.15
N LYS A 139 0.55 -11.90 6.09
CA LYS A 139 0.71 -13.17 5.36
C LYS A 139 2.12 -13.36 4.81
N CYS A 140 2.74 -12.29 4.29
CA CYS A 140 4.02 -12.39 3.61
C CYS A 140 5.23 -12.22 4.54
N PHE A 141 5.09 -11.49 5.66
CA PHE A 141 6.23 -11.02 6.45
C PHE A 141 6.18 -11.38 7.94
N CYS A 142 5.13 -12.06 8.40
CA CYS A 142 5.03 -12.50 9.78
C CYS A 142 5.04 -14.03 9.88
N GLU A 143 5.31 -14.52 11.08
CA GLU A 143 5.10 -15.93 11.42
C GLU A 143 3.61 -16.30 11.31
N ALA A 144 3.33 -17.56 11.03
CA ALA A 144 1.96 -18.06 11.12
C ALA A 144 1.42 -17.84 12.55
N TYR A 145 0.18 -17.32 12.63
CA TYR A 145 -0.43 -17.02 13.93
C TYR A 145 -0.55 -18.28 14.80
N ASP A 146 0.00 -18.20 16.01
CA ASP A 146 -0.10 -19.22 17.05
C ASP A 146 -0.77 -18.58 18.28
N PRO A 147 -2.00 -18.99 18.64
CA PRO A 147 -2.72 -18.41 19.76
C PRO A 147 -2.00 -18.57 21.10
N ASP A 148 -1.21 -19.63 21.28
CA ASP A 148 -0.49 -19.91 22.52
C ASP A 148 0.75 -19.01 22.68
N ARG A 149 1.27 -18.49 21.58
CA ARG A 149 2.46 -17.64 21.50
C ARG A 149 2.19 -16.22 20.97
N ALA A 150 0.94 -15.83 20.83
CA ALA A 150 0.55 -14.57 20.20
C ALA A 150 1.23 -13.33 20.82
N HIS A 151 1.53 -13.38 22.13
CA HIS A 151 2.20 -12.29 22.86
C HIS A 151 3.73 -12.19 22.58
N GLU A 152 4.32 -13.21 21.95
CA GLU A 152 5.72 -13.26 21.57
C GLU A 152 5.91 -13.01 20.07
N GLN A 153 4.86 -13.18 19.27
CA GLN A 153 4.95 -13.04 17.82
C GLN A 153 5.01 -11.57 17.41
N MET A 154 5.95 -11.27 16.52
CA MET A 154 6.07 -9.94 15.96
C MET A 154 5.11 -9.76 14.78
N GLY A 155 4.37 -8.64 14.80
CA GLY A 155 3.55 -8.20 13.68
C GLY A 155 4.30 -7.23 12.75
N VAL A 156 3.53 -6.55 11.91
CA VAL A 156 4.01 -5.45 11.06
C VAL A 156 3.77 -4.11 11.74
N ALA A 157 4.53 -3.08 11.36
CA ALA A 157 4.33 -1.75 11.88
C ALA A 157 2.93 -1.22 11.51
N LEU A 158 2.17 -0.78 12.51
CA LEU A 158 0.86 -0.18 12.32
C LEU A 158 1.01 1.33 12.08
N ASP A 159 0.64 1.77 10.89
CA ASP A 159 0.67 3.15 10.46
C ASP A 159 -0.76 3.63 10.19
N SER A 160 -1.28 4.51 11.03
CA SER A 160 -2.69 4.92 11.01
C SER A 160 -2.91 6.36 10.55
N THR A 161 -1.84 7.12 10.30
CA THR A 161 -1.89 8.51 9.87
C THR A 161 -1.05 8.73 8.62
N TYR A 162 -1.43 9.70 7.80
CA TYR A 162 -0.59 10.13 6.69
C TYR A 162 0.58 10.98 7.21
N PHE A 163 1.77 10.46 7.11
CA PHE A 163 2.98 11.23 7.39
C PHE A 163 3.32 12.12 6.18
N GLY A 164 2.58 13.21 6.01
CA GLY A 164 3.13 14.37 5.34
C GLY A 164 4.39 14.78 6.12
N THR A 165 5.44 15.16 5.41
CA THR A 165 6.76 15.53 5.94
C THR A 165 6.69 16.21 7.32
N LYS A 166 6.57 15.43 8.40
CA LYS A 166 6.93 15.95 9.72
C LYS A 166 8.44 15.94 9.79
N PRO A 167 9.11 17.08 9.99
CA PRO A 167 10.54 17.07 10.27
C PRO A 167 10.75 16.19 11.51
N GLN A 168 11.69 15.24 11.39
CA GLN A 168 12.17 14.44 12.50
C GLN A 168 12.93 15.34 13.49
#